data_58dac8ef35c91315a45eea225b40578d
#
_entry.id   58dac8ef35c91315a45eea225b40578d
#
_cell.length_a   1.000
_cell.length_b   1.000
_cell.length_c   1.000
_cell.angle_alpha   90.00
_cell.angle_beta   90.00
_cell.angle_gamma   90.00
#
_symmetry.space_group_name_H-M   'P 1'
#
loop_
_entity.id
_entity.type
_entity.pdbx_description
1 polymer ?
#
loop_
_entity_poly.entity_id
_entity_poly.type
_entity_poly.pdbx_seq_one_letter_code
_entity_poly.pdbx_strand_id
1 'polypeptide(L)'
;MTDTAARVAVCQAYLDGLVAGDLDAVLSLFADDATVEDPVGTEPKVGREALAAFYQIACDFVTAAQLTGTPRVAGDEVAFPFEITTGTGDKASIISIIDVFRFNEAGKIVSMRAWWGGDNVRPA
;
A
#
# COMPACT_ATOMS: atom_id res chain seq x y z
N MET A 1 8.07 -1.02 21.61
CA MET A 1 6.99 -1.38 20.68
C MET A 1 7.18 -2.83 20.25
N THR A 2 6.10 -3.63 20.26
CA THR A 2 6.18 -5.00 19.77
C THR A 2 6.33 -5.00 18.25
N ASP A 3 6.82 -6.12 17.68
CA ASP A 3 6.89 -6.27 16.22
C ASP A 3 5.50 -6.13 15.59
N THR A 4 4.47 -6.66 16.24
CA THR A 4 3.10 -6.51 15.76
C THR A 4 2.69 -5.04 15.69
N ALA A 5 2.88 -4.29 16.77
CA ALA A 5 2.53 -2.87 16.80
C ALA A 5 3.34 -2.06 15.78
N ALA A 6 4.62 -2.37 15.62
CA ALA A 6 5.47 -1.71 14.63
C ALA A 6 4.96 -1.94 13.21
N ARG A 7 4.58 -3.16 12.89
CA ARG A 7 4.07 -3.50 11.55
C ARG A 7 2.71 -2.90 11.26
N VAL A 8 1.83 -2.87 12.25
CA VAL A 8 0.53 -2.19 12.13
C VAL A 8 0.74 -0.69 11.90
N ALA A 9 1.71 -0.08 12.61
CA ALA A 9 2.04 1.33 12.41
C ALA A 9 2.55 1.62 10.99
N VAL A 10 3.28 0.69 10.38
CA VAL A 10 3.72 0.82 8.97
C VAL A 10 2.52 0.84 8.03
N CYS A 11 1.51 0.00 8.27
CA CYS A 11 0.30 0.00 7.45
C CYS A 11 -0.37 1.38 7.47
N GLN A 12 -0.52 1.98 8.65
CA GLN A 12 -1.13 3.30 8.78
C GLN A 12 -0.26 4.38 8.14
N ALA A 13 1.05 4.34 8.35
CA ALA A 13 1.98 5.30 7.74
C ALA A 13 1.93 5.24 6.21
N TYR A 14 1.79 4.03 5.65
CA TYR A 14 1.64 3.82 4.22
C TYR A 14 0.39 4.53 3.69
N LEU A 15 -0.77 4.29 4.31
CA LEU A 15 -2.02 4.94 3.90
C LEU A 15 -1.94 6.46 4.07
N ASP A 16 -1.39 6.93 5.17
CA ASP A 16 -1.24 8.37 5.44
C ASP A 16 -0.35 9.04 4.37
N GLY A 17 0.74 8.38 3.99
CA GLY A 17 1.65 8.89 2.97
C GLY A 17 0.98 9.01 1.60
N LEU A 18 0.17 8.02 1.22
CA LEU A 18 -0.58 8.06 -0.03
C LEU A 18 -1.54 9.25 -0.06
N VAL A 19 -2.32 9.43 1.00
CA VAL A 19 -3.31 10.52 1.09
C VAL A 19 -2.63 11.89 1.10
N ALA A 20 -1.49 12.01 1.79
CA ALA A 20 -0.73 13.25 1.84
C ALA A 20 -0.01 13.56 0.51
N GLY A 21 0.05 12.61 -0.41
CA GLY A 21 0.83 12.76 -1.63
C GLY A 21 2.33 12.83 -1.37
N ASP A 22 2.79 12.22 -0.28
CA ASP A 22 4.18 12.30 0.18
C ASP A 22 4.95 11.08 -0.30
N LEU A 23 5.48 11.18 -1.50
CA LEU A 23 6.22 10.07 -2.13
C LEU A 23 7.40 9.62 -1.28
N ASP A 24 8.17 10.56 -0.73
CA ASP A 24 9.34 10.22 0.09
C ASP A 24 8.94 9.44 1.35
N ALA A 25 7.84 9.84 1.99
CA ALA A 25 7.33 9.13 3.17
C ALA A 25 6.94 7.69 2.80
N VAL A 26 6.25 7.49 1.68
CA VAL A 26 5.88 6.14 1.22
C VAL A 26 7.13 5.32 0.92
N LEU A 27 8.05 5.85 0.13
CA LEU A 27 9.25 5.11 -0.27
C LEU A 27 10.16 4.79 0.92
N SER A 28 10.16 5.63 1.96
CA SER A 28 10.96 5.40 3.15
C SER A 28 10.58 4.12 3.91
N LEU A 29 9.38 3.59 3.66
CA LEU A 29 8.91 2.35 4.29
C LEU A 29 9.48 1.10 3.61
N PHE A 30 10.04 1.24 2.40
CA PHE A 30 10.48 0.13 1.55
C PHE A 30 12.00 -0.02 1.56
N ALA A 31 12.45 -1.28 1.45
CA ALA A 31 13.85 -1.58 1.18
C ALA A 31 14.18 -1.18 -0.27
N ASP A 32 15.48 -0.96 -0.55
CA ASP A 32 15.93 -0.50 -1.87
C ASP A 32 15.65 -1.49 -2.99
N ASP A 33 15.62 -2.78 -2.68
CA ASP A 33 15.38 -3.87 -3.63
C ASP A 33 13.96 -4.42 -3.57
N ALA A 34 13.04 -3.70 -2.96
CA ALA A 34 11.67 -4.14 -2.77
C ALA A 34 10.94 -4.37 -4.09
N THR A 35 9.93 -5.23 -4.04
CA THR A 35 9.04 -5.53 -5.16
C THR A 35 7.61 -5.14 -4.82
N VAL A 36 6.86 -4.71 -5.83
CA VAL A 36 5.43 -4.36 -5.72
C VAL A 36 4.68 -5.03 -6.84
N GLU A 37 3.73 -5.89 -6.49
CA GLU A 37 2.80 -6.52 -7.42
C GLU A 37 1.40 -6.00 -7.11
N ASP A 38 0.85 -5.16 -7.97
CA ASP A 38 -0.40 -4.44 -7.70
C ASP A 38 -1.20 -4.19 -8.97
N PRO A 39 -2.32 -4.87 -9.15
CA PRO A 39 -2.76 -5.99 -8.34
C PRO A 39 -2.00 -7.28 -8.66
N VAL A 40 -2.18 -8.27 -7.79
CA VAL A 40 -1.62 -9.62 -8.03
C VAL A 40 -2.03 -10.11 -9.42
N GLY A 41 -1.06 -10.65 -10.15
CA GLY A 41 -1.24 -11.09 -11.53
C GLY A 41 -0.67 -10.14 -12.57
N THR A 42 -0.25 -8.93 -12.17
CA THR A 42 0.42 -7.98 -13.05
C THR A 42 1.94 -8.09 -12.88
N GLU A 43 2.68 -7.48 -13.81
CA GLU A 43 4.14 -7.47 -13.78
C GLU A 43 4.64 -6.78 -12.50
N PRO A 44 5.45 -7.42 -11.66
CA PRO A 44 5.99 -6.77 -10.47
C PRO A 44 6.92 -5.61 -10.83
N LYS A 45 6.82 -4.52 -10.07
CA LYS A 45 7.78 -3.42 -10.10
C LYS A 45 8.92 -3.80 -9.17
N VAL A 46 10.15 -3.64 -9.62
CA VAL A 46 11.34 -4.06 -8.87
C VAL A 46 12.31 -2.90 -8.73
N GLY A 47 12.65 -2.59 -7.49
CA GLY A 47 13.67 -1.60 -7.17
C GLY A 47 13.12 -0.19 -7.01
N ARG A 48 13.98 0.68 -6.47
CA ARG A 48 13.60 2.03 -6.03
C ARG A 48 13.01 2.89 -7.15
N GLU A 49 13.62 2.86 -8.33
CA GLU A 49 13.17 3.70 -9.44
C GLU A 49 11.79 3.29 -9.92
N ALA A 50 11.55 1.98 -10.09
CA ALA A 50 10.25 1.47 -10.51
C ALA A 50 9.17 1.74 -9.45
N LEU A 51 9.50 1.58 -8.16
CA LEU A 51 8.58 1.88 -7.09
C LEU A 51 8.25 3.38 -7.04
N ALA A 52 9.23 4.25 -7.25
CA ALA A 52 9.01 5.69 -7.27
C ALA A 52 8.02 6.08 -8.37
N ALA A 53 8.17 5.54 -9.56
CA ALA A 53 7.26 5.81 -10.67
C ALA A 53 5.84 5.33 -10.36
N PHE A 54 5.71 4.13 -9.80
CA PHE A 54 4.42 3.56 -9.43
C PHE A 54 3.73 4.39 -8.34
N TYR A 55 4.45 4.71 -7.27
CA TYR A 55 3.86 5.42 -6.14
C TYR A 55 3.64 6.91 -6.41
N GLN A 56 4.38 7.49 -7.36
CA GLN A 56 4.06 8.86 -7.78
C GLN A 56 2.64 8.93 -8.33
N ILE A 57 2.25 7.96 -9.15
CA ILE A 57 0.90 7.88 -9.69
C ILE A 57 -0.12 7.71 -8.56
N ALA A 58 0.16 6.80 -7.63
CA ALA A 58 -0.74 6.58 -6.49
C ALA A 58 -0.91 7.85 -5.65
N CYS A 59 0.20 8.53 -5.33
CA CYS A 59 0.17 9.77 -4.56
C CYS A 59 -0.60 10.89 -5.28
N ASP A 60 -0.55 10.90 -6.61
CA ASP A 60 -1.27 11.91 -7.40
C ASP A 60 -2.78 11.66 -7.41
N PHE A 61 -3.23 10.41 -7.30
CA PHE A 61 -4.64 10.07 -7.49
C PHE A 61 -5.39 9.69 -6.22
N VAL A 62 -4.72 9.19 -5.19
CA VAL A 62 -5.37 8.79 -3.94
C VAL A 62 -5.76 10.04 -3.15
N THR A 63 -7.06 10.18 -2.86
CA THR A 63 -7.60 11.33 -2.12
C THR A 63 -8.04 10.97 -0.71
N ALA A 64 -8.30 9.68 -0.44
CA ALA A 64 -8.66 9.19 0.88
C ALA A 64 -8.25 7.73 1.00
N ALA A 65 -7.98 7.27 2.22
CA ALA A 65 -7.67 5.88 2.49
C ALA A 65 -8.02 5.56 3.95
N GLN A 66 -8.50 4.34 4.18
CA GLN A 66 -8.88 3.93 5.54
C GLN A 66 -8.83 2.42 5.68
N LEU A 67 -8.37 1.95 6.83
CA LEU A 67 -8.47 0.54 7.18
C LEU A 67 -9.94 0.16 7.33
N THR A 68 -10.31 -1.01 6.79
CA THR A 68 -11.67 -1.55 6.90
C THR A 68 -11.74 -2.75 7.85
N GLY A 69 -10.60 -3.13 8.42
CA GLY A 69 -10.51 -4.20 9.40
C GLY A 69 -9.14 -4.16 10.07
N THR A 70 -8.99 -5.00 11.09
CA THR A 70 -7.74 -5.08 11.84
C THR A 70 -6.65 -5.72 10.99
N PRO A 71 -5.46 -5.10 10.88
CA PRO A 71 -4.33 -5.76 10.24
C PRO A 71 -3.95 -7.05 10.99
N ARG A 72 -3.60 -8.10 10.26
CA ARG A 72 -3.15 -9.37 10.83
C ARG A 72 -1.67 -9.54 10.56
N VAL A 73 -0.92 -9.70 11.63
CA VAL A 73 0.52 -9.92 11.56
C VAL A 73 0.80 -11.40 11.83
N ALA A 74 1.54 -12.03 10.94
CA ALA A 74 1.97 -13.42 11.09
C ALA A 74 3.36 -13.57 10.49
N GLY A 75 4.29 -14.15 11.25
CA GLY A 75 5.68 -14.27 10.80
C GLY A 75 6.27 -12.90 10.51
N ASP A 76 6.87 -12.76 9.35
CA ASP A 76 7.45 -11.50 8.87
C ASP A 76 6.52 -10.72 7.95
N GLU A 77 5.20 -11.02 7.97
CA GLU A 77 4.22 -10.43 7.08
C GLU A 77 3.08 -9.77 7.84
N VAL A 78 2.42 -8.82 7.19
CA VAL A 78 1.14 -8.26 7.64
C VAL A 78 0.18 -8.20 6.46
N ALA A 79 -1.04 -8.67 6.67
CA ALA A 79 -2.13 -8.54 5.71
C ALA A 79 -3.15 -7.55 6.28
N PHE A 80 -3.57 -6.58 5.47
CA PHE A 80 -4.51 -5.57 5.97
C PHE A 80 -5.52 -5.17 4.91
N PRO A 81 -6.82 -5.16 5.28
CA PRO A 81 -7.89 -4.70 4.39
C PRO A 81 -8.04 -3.20 4.51
N PHE A 82 -8.23 -2.53 3.39
CA PHE A 82 -8.45 -1.09 3.37
C PHE A 82 -9.19 -0.68 2.11
N GLU A 83 -9.66 0.55 2.11
CA GLU A 83 -10.24 1.17 0.92
C GLU A 83 -9.49 2.44 0.62
N ILE A 84 -9.32 2.72 -0.67
CA ILE A 84 -8.84 4.01 -1.14
C ILE A 84 -9.92 4.66 -2.00
N THR A 85 -9.94 5.98 -1.98
CA THR A 85 -10.69 6.77 -2.95
C THR A 85 -9.69 7.38 -3.91
N THR A 86 -9.97 7.26 -5.21
CA THR A 86 -9.13 7.85 -6.26
C THR A 86 -9.96 8.80 -7.10
N GLY A 87 -9.32 9.89 -7.57
CA GLY A 87 -10.00 10.89 -8.39
C GLY A 87 -10.91 11.78 -7.59
N THR A 88 -11.62 12.65 -8.29
CA THR A 88 -12.50 13.66 -7.69
C THR A 88 -13.81 13.78 -8.46
N GLY A 89 -14.84 14.31 -7.78
CA GLY A 89 -16.13 14.59 -8.39
C GLY A 89 -16.81 13.34 -8.91
N ASP A 90 -17.40 13.44 -10.09
CA ASP A 90 -18.17 12.35 -10.71
C ASP A 90 -17.28 11.17 -11.15
N LYS A 91 -15.97 11.37 -11.21
CA LYS A 91 -15.00 10.34 -11.61
C LYS A 91 -14.34 9.65 -10.42
N ALA A 92 -14.70 10.04 -9.21
CA ALA A 92 -14.14 9.43 -8.01
C ALA A 92 -14.58 7.96 -7.90
N SER A 93 -13.64 7.10 -7.53
CA SER A 93 -13.88 5.67 -7.35
C SER A 93 -13.34 5.22 -6.01
N ILE A 94 -13.97 4.20 -5.44
CA ILE A 94 -13.48 3.52 -4.25
C ILE A 94 -13.00 2.14 -4.67
N ILE A 95 -11.80 1.78 -4.22
CA ILE A 95 -11.24 0.45 -4.48
C ILE A 95 -11.05 -0.24 -3.12
N SER A 96 -11.64 -1.43 -2.99
CA SER A 96 -11.47 -2.27 -1.80
C SER A 96 -10.29 -3.22 -2.05
N ILE A 97 -9.30 -3.17 -1.18
CA ILE A 97 -8.00 -3.82 -1.39
C ILE A 97 -7.59 -4.59 -0.14
N ILE A 98 -6.88 -5.69 -0.34
CA ILE A 98 -6.09 -6.32 0.72
C ILE A 98 -4.64 -6.29 0.29
N ASP A 99 -3.78 -5.64 1.09
CA ASP A 99 -2.33 -5.66 0.87
C ASP A 99 -1.68 -6.65 1.81
N VAL A 100 -0.59 -7.27 1.34
CA VAL A 100 0.32 -8.03 2.18
C VAL A 100 1.71 -7.44 2.03
N PHE A 101 2.28 -7.01 3.15
CA PHE A 101 3.68 -6.58 3.23
C PHE A 101 4.50 -7.68 3.86
N ARG A 102 5.69 -7.96 3.29
CA ARG A 102 6.72 -8.78 3.93
C ARG A 102 7.89 -7.88 4.29
N PHE A 103 8.45 -8.07 5.49
CA PHE A 103 9.48 -7.20 6.05
C PHE A 103 10.82 -7.91 6.15
N ASN A 104 11.91 -7.14 6.05
CA ASN A 104 13.25 -7.62 6.40
C ASN A 104 13.52 -7.38 7.90
N GLU A 105 14.72 -7.78 8.36
CA GLU A 105 15.09 -7.63 9.77
C GLU A 105 15.17 -6.16 10.21
N ALA A 106 15.43 -5.24 9.28
CA ALA A 106 15.46 -3.81 9.58
C ALA A 106 14.06 -3.19 9.67
N GLY A 107 13.00 -3.98 9.43
CA GLY A 107 11.62 -3.48 9.48
C GLY A 107 11.18 -2.77 8.21
N LYS A 108 11.93 -2.91 7.12
CA LYS A 108 11.55 -2.34 5.83
C LYS A 108 10.76 -3.35 5.00
N ILE A 109 9.84 -2.84 4.19
CA ILE A 109 9.03 -3.69 3.30
C ILE A 109 9.93 -4.16 2.15
N VAL A 110 10.02 -5.48 1.96
CA VAL A 110 10.75 -6.07 0.83
C VAL A 110 9.82 -6.58 -0.26
N SER A 111 8.54 -6.79 0.06
CA SER A 111 7.53 -7.25 -0.90
C SER A 111 6.18 -6.68 -0.51
N MET A 112 5.49 -6.11 -1.48
CA MET A 112 4.09 -5.73 -1.35
C MET A 112 3.31 -6.43 -2.46
N ARG A 113 2.22 -7.08 -2.07
CA ARG A 113 1.29 -7.68 -3.01
C ARG A 113 -0.11 -7.21 -2.66
N ALA A 114 -0.83 -6.70 -3.66
CA ALA A 114 -2.17 -6.13 -3.49
C ALA A 114 -3.21 -7.01 -4.19
N TRP A 115 -4.24 -7.40 -3.45
CA TRP A 115 -5.35 -8.19 -3.99
C TRP A 115 -6.56 -7.29 -4.21
N TRP A 116 -6.88 -7.06 -5.47
CA TRP A 116 -8.12 -6.43 -5.91
C TRP A 116 -8.30 -6.68 -7.40
N GLY A 117 -9.52 -6.58 -7.86
CA GLY A 117 -9.87 -6.71 -9.28
C GLY A 117 -11.01 -5.76 -9.61
N GLY A 118 -11.52 -5.84 -10.84
CA GLY A 118 -12.60 -4.96 -11.30
C GLY A 118 -13.85 -5.01 -10.42
N ASP A 119 -14.15 -6.17 -9.83
CA ASP A 119 -15.29 -6.34 -8.94
C ASP A 119 -15.14 -5.56 -7.61
N ASN A 120 -13.94 -5.08 -7.31
CA ASN A 120 -13.65 -4.35 -6.07
C ASN A 120 -13.61 -2.83 -6.29
N VAL A 121 -13.97 -2.37 -7.47
CA VAL A 121 -14.00 -0.94 -7.82
C VAL A 121 -15.46 -0.51 -7.96
N ARG A 122 -15.80 0.58 -7.29
CA ARG A 122 -17.16 1.14 -7.34
C ARG A 122 -17.10 2.66 -7.37
N PRO A 123 -18.16 3.33 -7.88
CA PRO A 123 -18.25 4.79 -7.78
C PRO A 123 -18.22 5.22 -6.32
N ALA A 124 -17.56 6.32 -6.06
CA ALA A 124 -17.52 6.91 -4.73
C ALA A 124 -18.84 7.60 -4.37
#